data_ac6a3bfef079a7db08fa49c3fca3faed
#
_entry.id   ac6a3bfef079a7db08fa49c3fca3faed
#
_cell.length_a   1.000
_cell.length_b   1.000
_cell.length_c   1.000
_cell.angle_alpha   90.00
_cell.angle_beta   90.00
_cell.angle_gamma   90.00
#
_symmetry.space_group_name_H-M   'P 1'
#
loop_
_entity.id
_entity.type
_entity.pdbx_description
1 polymer ?
#
loop_
_entity_poly.entity_id
_entity_poly.type
_entity_poly.pdbx_seq_one_letter_code
_entity_poly.pdbx_strand_id
1 'polypeptide(L)'
;EGTLGVITKVRLQLQRPWGDTTTTMIGVQSYAAAIELVRRLALTARIKAAEVFDWFGLELAMRHLGIASPLAQRTPLVLLVEFSGDAELPDPAIVATDPRDRLRLWNLRESLPELVSREGLTHKLDIAVTPAALDTFAERAHAILRNSAVTCRLLFGHLLDGNLHVSFVGPTAADAAIETELLALVADLKGTISAEHGIGTQKVQALHLVRSALEIATMRAIKSALDPLECLQRMGWEGEAEKEGGEGKRRSRLHGVGKRRLVSPWAWLSKSIIYSPSCLPP
;
A
#
# COMPACT_ATOMS: atom_id res chain seq x y z
N GLU A 1 15.23 0.00 4.33
CA GLU A 1 14.89 0.64 5.62
C GLU A 1 16.14 1.25 6.33
N GLY A 2 17.29 1.27 5.67
CA GLY A 2 18.54 1.80 6.25
C GLY A 2 19.18 0.89 7.29
N THR A 3 18.82 -0.38 7.33
CA THR A 3 19.33 -1.36 8.30
C THR A 3 20.64 -2.04 7.86
N LEU A 4 20.89 -2.15 6.56
CA LEU A 4 22.03 -2.91 6.01
C LEU A 4 23.12 -2.03 5.40
N GLY A 5 22.84 -0.77 5.12
CA GLY A 5 23.80 0.14 4.47
C GLY A 5 23.18 1.46 4.07
N VAL A 6 24.02 2.33 3.53
CA VAL A 6 23.65 3.62 2.95
C VAL A 6 23.82 3.55 1.44
N ILE A 7 22.77 3.81 0.68
CA ILE A 7 22.82 3.84 -0.78
C ILE A 7 23.49 5.16 -1.21
N THR A 8 24.68 5.08 -1.77
CA THR A 8 25.46 6.27 -2.21
C THR A 8 25.37 6.52 -3.70
N LYS A 9 25.05 5.52 -4.50
CA LYS A 9 24.94 5.63 -5.95
C LYS A 9 23.92 4.63 -6.49
N VAL A 10 23.10 5.08 -7.45
CA VAL A 10 22.10 4.25 -8.13
C VAL A 10 22.36 4.33 -9.64
N ARG A 11 22.27 3.18 -10.33
CA ARG A 11 22.23 3.11 -11.79
C ARG A 11 20.83 2.63 -12.18
N LEU A 12 20.12 3.45 -12.96
CA LEU A 12 18.76 3.16 -13.42
C LEU A 12 18.75 2.90 -14.92
N GLN A 13 17.99 1.90 -15.34
CA GLN A 13 17.67 1.70 -16.75
C GLN A 13 16.48 2.58 -17.11
N LEU A 14 16.66 3.43 -18.09
CA LEU A 14 15.59 4.28 -18.58
C LEU A 14 14.64 3.47 -19.46
N GLN A 15 13.35 3.76 -19.34
CA GLN A 15 12.30 3.22 -20.19
C GLN A 15 11.88 4.26 -21.23
N ARG A 16 11.34 3.78 -22.38
CA ARG A 16 10.74 4.69 -23.34
C ARG A 16 9.54 5.41 -22.72
N PRO A 17 9.35 6.69 -22.98
CA PRO A 17 8.15 7.40 -22.55
C PRO A 17 6.88 6.67 -23.02
N TRP A 18 5.82 6.77 -22.24
CA TRP A 18 4.54 6.12 -22.55
C TRP A 18 3.84 6.71 -23.79
N GLY A 19 4.19 7.94 -24.18
CA GLY A 19 3.43 8.70 -25.17
C GLY A 19 2.08 9.15 -24.62
N ASP A 20 1.09 9.25 -25.51
CA ASP A 20 -0.27 9.60 -25.10
C ASP A 20 -0.91 8.45 -24.34
N THR A 21 -1.52 8.79 -23.22
CA THR A 21 -2.24 7.83 -22.36
C THR A 21 -3.67 8.27 -22.15
N THR A 22 -4.55 7.29 -21.97
CA THR A 22 -5.94 7.45 -21.56
C THR A 22 -6.07 6.98 -20.12
N THR A 23 -6.80 7.73 -19.29
CA THR A 23 -7.22 7.29 -17.96
C THR A 23 -8.70 7.03 -17.97
N THR A 24 -9.13 5.88 -17.47
CA THR A 24 -10.54 5.54 -17.34
C THR A 24 -10.89 5.20 -15.90
N MET A 25 -12.12 5.57 -15.49
CA MET A 25 -12.69 5.21 -14.20
C MET A 25 -13.98 4.45 -14.42
N ILE A 26 -14.09 3.29 -13.78
CA ILE A 26 -15.14 2.31 -14.01
C ILE A 26 -15.61 1.76 -12.66
N GLY A 27 -16.93 1.69 -12.47
CA GLY A 27 -17.50 0.97 -11.32
C GLY A 27 -17.46 -0.54 -11.56
N VAL A 28 -16.98 -1.31 -10.57
CA VAL A 28 -16.86 -2.77 -10.68
C VAL A 28 -17.45 -3.48 -9.46
N GLN A 29 -17.86 -4.75 -9.64
CA GLN A 29 -18.57 -5.50 -8.61
C GLN A 29 -17.64 -6.26 -7.66
N SER A 30 -16.42 -6.59 -8.10
CA SER A 30 -15.45 -7.37 -7.34
C SER A 30 -14.03 -7.12 -7.84
N TYR A 31 -13.02 -7.53 -7.08
CA TYR A 31 -11.62 -7.52 -7.51
C TYR A 31 -11.41 -8.47 -8.68
N ALA A 32 -12.05 -9.64 -8.68
CA ALA A 32 -11.98 -10.59 -9.79
C ALA A 32 -12.52 -9.97 -11.09
N ALA A 33 -13.65 -9.26 -11.05
CA ALA A 33 -14.20 -8.56 -12.20
C ALA A 33 -13.27 -7.43 -12.70
N ALA A 34 -12.64 -6.70 -11.76
CA ALA A 34 -11.65 -5.67 -12.10
C ALA A 34 -10.41 -6.27 -12.80
N ILE A 35 -9.87 -7.37 -12.26
CA ILE A 35 -8.71 -8.08 -12.85
C ILE A 35 -9.03 -8.57 -14.25
N GLU A 36 -10.20 -9.19 -14.43
CA GLU A 36 -10.62 -9.70 -15.74
C GLU A 36 -10.79 -8.56 -16.76
N LEU A 37 -11.34 -7.43 -16.33
CA LEU A 37 -11.44 -6.25 -17.19
C LEU A 37 -10.06 -5.74 -17.60
N VAL A 38 -9.12 -5.60 -16.66
CA VAL A 38 -7.76 -5.14 -16.98
C VAL A 38 -7.03 -6.14 -17.88
N ARG A 39 -7.23 -7.46 -17.70
CA ARG A 39 -6.67 -8.48 -18.59
C ARG A 39 -7.18 -8.34 -20.03
N ARG A 40 -8.48 -8.09 -20.21
CA ARG A 40 -9.06 -7.83 -21.54
C ARG A 40 -8.47 -6.58 -22.17
N LEU A 41 -8.38 -5.48 -21.43
CA LEU A 41 -7.76 -4.25 -21.91
C LEU A 41 -6.30 -4.47 -22.34
N ALA A 42 -5.56 -5.31 -21.60
CA ALA A 42 -4.17 -5.62 -21.89
C ALA A 42 -3.94 -6.41 -23.19
N LEU A 43 -5.00 -6.95 -23.81
CA LEU A 43 -4.87 -7.62 -25.10
C LEU A 43 -4.60 -6.64 -26.26
N THR A 44 -5.07 -5.41 -26.14
CA THR A 44 -4.98 -4.39 -27.20
C THR A 44 -4.29 -3.10 -26.77
N ALA A 45 -4.13 -2.89 -25.47
CA ALA A 45 -3.51 -1.70 -24.90
C ALA A 45 -2.38 -2.05 -23.93
N ARG A 46 -1.43 -1.13 -23.76
CA ARG A 46 -0.38 -1.25 -22.76
C ARG A 46 -0.87 -0.61 -21.47
N ILE A 47 -1.07 -1.41 -20.44
CA ILE A 47 -1.50 -0.94 -19.13
C ILE A 47 -0.32 -0.27 -18.41
N LYS A 48 -0.51 0.97 -17.99
CA LYS A 48 0.46 1.76 -17.23
C LYS A 48 0.21 1.67 -15.73
N ALA A 49 -1.06 1.70 -15.34
CA ALA A 49 -1.48 1.57 -13.95
C ALA A 49 -2.91 1.00 -13.88
N ALA A 50 -3.18 0.23 -12.83
CA ALA A 50 -4.51 -0.27 -12.50
C ALA A 50 -4.72 -0.18 -10.98
N GLU A 51 -5.47 0.83 -10.58
CA GLU A 51 -5.75 1.16 -9.19
C GLU A 51 -7.19 0.78 -8.84
N VAL A 52 -7.39 0.33 -7.62
CA VAL A 52 -8.71 -0.03 -7.12
C VAL A 52 -8.94 0.58 -5.74
N PHE A 53 -10.17 1.00 -5.46
CA PHE A 53 -10.56 1.50 -4.15
C PHE A 53 -12.05 1.28 -3.90
N ASP A 54 -12.43 1.20 -2.61
CA ASP A 54 -13.81 1.09 -2.21
C ASP A 54 -14.63 2.31 -2.65
N TRP A 55 -15.92 2.11 -2.89
CA TRP A 55 -16.84 3.23 -3.13
C TRP A 55 -16.80 4.28 -2.03
N PHE A 56 -16.58 3.88 -0.79
CA PHE A 56 -16.41 4.79 0.33
C PHE A 56 -15.25 5.79 0.09
N GLY A 57 -14.16 5.33 -0.53
CA GLY A 57 -13.06 6.21 -0.92
C GLY A 57 -13.48 7.29 -1.91
N LEU A 58 -14.33 6.93 -2.89
CA LEU A 58 -14.90 7.92 -3.80
C LEU A 58 -15.80 8.93 -3.07
N GLU A 59 -16.68 8.46 -2.18
CA GLU A 59 -17.53 9.33 -1.34
C GLU A 59 -16.69 10.29 -0.47
N LEU A 60 -15.61 9.77 0.11
CA LEU A 60 -14.68 10.56 0.92
C LEU A 60 -14.01 11.67 0.08
N ALA A 61 -13.50 11.30 -1.10
CA ALA A 61 -12.89 12.25 -2.03
C ALA A 61 -13.88 13.31 -2.50
N MET A 62 -15.09 12.91 -2.91
CA MET A 62 -16.14 13.83 -3.34
C MET A 62 -16.52 14.84 -2.25
N ARG A 63 -16.70 14.37 -1.01
CA ARG A 63 -17.05 15.21 0.15
C ARG A 63 -15.98 16.27 0.44
N HIS A 64 -14.71 15.87 0.46
CA HIS A 64 -13.61 16.78 0.78
C HIS A 64 -13.23 17.70 -0.37
N LEU A 65 -13.41 17.27 -1.62
CA LEU A 65 -13.10 18.06 -2.81
C LEU A 65 -14.28 18.92 -3.28
N GLY A 66 -15.47 18.70 -2.72
CA GLY A 66 -16.69 19.44 -3.11
C GLY A 66 -17.16 19.16 -4.54
N ILE A 67 -16.98 17.92 -5.02
CA ILE A 67 -17.34 17.53 -6.39
C ILE A 67 -18.45 16.49 -6.42
N ALA A 68 -19.22 16.46 -7.51
CA ALA A 68 -20.20 15.42 -7.77
C ALA A 68 -19.52 14.10 -8.17
N SER A 69 -20.26 12.98 -8.00
CA SER A 69 -19.78 11.67 -8.46
C SER A 69 -19.53 11.66 -9.96
N PRO A 70 -18.34 11.25 -10.40
CA PRO A 70 -18.13 11.03 -11.84
C PRO A 70 -18.87 9.78 -12.34
N LEU A 71 -19.16 8.80 -11.47
CA LEU A 71 -19.89 7.59 -11.81
C LEU A 71 -21.39 7.77 -11.53
N ALA A 72 -22.23 7.35 -12.48
CA ALA A 72 -23.68 7.48 -12.39
C ALA A 72 -24.31 6.52 -11.38
N GLN A 73 -23.70 5.37 -11.16
CA GLN A 73 -24.22 4.32 -10.29
C GLN A 73 -23.21 3.93 -9.22
N ARG A 74 -23.72 3.63 -8.03
CA ARG A 74 -22.90 3.10 -6.94
C ARG A 74 -22.53 1.65 -7.20
N THR A 75 -21.26 1.34 -7.02
CA THR A 75 -20.69 -0.01 -7.12
C THR A 75 -19.85 -0.31 -5.88
N PRO A 76 -19.59 -1.58 -5.54
CA PRO A 76 -18.73 -1.92 -4.40
C PRO A 76 -17.34 -1.29 -4.52
N LEU A 77 -16.76 -1.32 -5.72
CA LEU A 77 -15.40 -0.88 -6.01
C LEU A 77 -15.37 0.09 -7.20
N VAL A 78 -14.35 0.92 -7.22
CA VAL A 78 -13.98 1.81 -8.31
C VAL A 78 -12.62 1.37 -8.84
N LEU A 79 -12.54 1.12 -10.13
CA LEU A 79 -11.34 0.80 -10.87
C LEU A 79 -10.88 2.04 -11.64
N LEU A 80 -9.62 2.43 -11.48
CA LEU A 80 -8.94 3.47 -12.26
C LEU A 80 -7.82 2.81 -13.06
N VAL A 81 -7.88 2.89 -14.40
CA VAL A 81 -6.86 2.34 -15.28
C VAL A 81 -6.26 3.45 -16.14
N GLU A 82 -4.94 3.49 -16.22
CA GLU A 82 -4.21 4.30 -17.19
C GLU A 82 -3.51 3.39 -18.19
N PHE A 83 -3.69 3.65 -19.49
CA PHE A 83 -3.15 2.82 -20.56
C PHE A 83 -2.82 3.67 -21.79
N SER A 84 -2.02 3.09 -22.72
CA SER A 84 -1.77 3.63 -24.05
C SER A 84 -2.19 2.62 -25.12
N GLY A 85 -2.67 3.12 -26.26
CA GLY A 85 -3.24 2.31 -27.33
C GLY A 85 -4.76 2.30 -27.31
N ASP A 86 -5.36 1.51 -28.19
CA ASP A 86 -6.81 1.38 -28.32
C ASP A 86 -7.32 0.27 -27.42
N ALA A 87 -8.38 0.56 -26.69
CA ALA A 87 -9.03 -0.43 -25.82
C ALA A 87 -10.55 -0.27 -25.89
N GLU A 88 -11.24 -1.41 -25.96
CA GLU A 88 -12.70 -1.45 -25.83
C GLU A 88 -13.07 -1.34 -24.35
N LEU A 89 -13.70 -0.24 -23.99
CA LEU A 89 -14.13 0.05 -22.62
C LEU A 89 -15.58 -0.38 -22.41
N PRO A 90 -15.94 -0.85 -21.21
CA PRO A 90 -17.34 -1.11 -20.88
C PRO A 90 -18.14 0.19 -20.82
N ASP A 91 -19.44 0.10 -21.03
CA ASP A 91 -20.38 1.20 -20.82
C ASP A 91 -21.19 0.91 -19.53
N PRO A 92 -21.25 1.83 -18.57
CA PRO A 92 -20.64 3.16 -18.56
C PRO A 92 -19.17 3.15 -18.07
N ALA A 93 -18.33 3.94 -18.75
CA ALA A 93 -16.97 4.27 -18.31
C ALA A 93 -16.74 5.78 -18.42
N ILE A 94 -16.00 6.33 -17.46
CA ILE A 94 -15.51 7.71 -17.56
C ILE A 94 -14.15 7.66 -18.24
N VAL A 95 -13.98 8.40 -19.32
CA VAL A 95 -12.75 8.39 -20.12
C VAL A 95 -12.15 9.77 -20.18
N ALA A 96 -10.89 9.89 -19.85
CA ALA A 96 -10.11 11.11 -19.88
C ALA A 96 -8.85 10.92 -20.75
N THR A 97 -8.80 11.66 -21.85
CA THR A 97 -7.63 11.73 -22.75
C THR A 97 -6.84 13.03 -22.54
N ASP A 98 -7.52 14.11 -22.17
CA ASP A 98 -6.90 15.38 -21.86
C ASP A 98 -6.08 15.27 -20.55
N PRO A 99 -4.88 15.86 -20.49
CA PRO A 99 -4.02 15.80 -19.28
C PRO A 99 -4.67 16.35 -18.01
N ARG A 100 -5.53 17.37 -18.10
CA ARG A 100 -6.21 17.96 -16.93
C ARG A 100 -7.28 17.02 -16.39
N ASP A 101 -8.05 16.40 -17.28
CA ASP A 101 -9.11 15.47 -16.87
C ASP A 101 -8.51 14.18 -16.35
N ARG A 102 -7.40 13.68 -16.93
CA ARG A 102 -6.63 12.57 -16.37
C ARG A 102 -6.16 12.88 -14.94
N LEU A 103 -5.58 14.08 -14.75
CA LEU A 103 -5.14 14.51 -13.41
C LEU A 103 -6.31 14.59 -12.41
N ARG A 104 -7.50 15.02 -12.85
CA ARG A 104 -8.71 15.05 -12.00
C ARG A 104 -9.10 13.66 -11.52
N LEU A 105 -9.10 12.66 -12.42
CA LEU A 105 -9.40 11.28 -12.05
C LEU A 105 -8.34 10.71 -11.08
N TRP A 106 -7.06 10.96 -11.37
CA TRP A 106 -5.98 10.54 -10.48
C TRP A 106 -6.05 11.19 -9.10
N ASN A 107 -6.43 12.47 -9.01
CA ASN A 107 -6.56 13.16 -7.73
C ASN A 107 -7.61 12.51 -6.82
N LEU A 108 -8.66 11.90 -7.36
CA LEU A 108 -9.64 11.14 -6.56
C LEU A 108 -8.98 9.98 -5.83
N ARG A 109 -8.06 9.27 -6.48
CA ARG A 109 -7.33 8.13 -5.89
C ARG A 109 -6.16 8.59 -5.01
N GLU A 110 -5.36 9.53 -5.49
CA GLU A 110 -4.13 9.97 -4.83
C GLU A 110 -4.38 10.74 -3.52
N SER A 111 -5.54 11.37 -3.39
CA SER A 111 -5.92 12.08 -2.16
C SER A 111 -6.34 11.16 -1.02
N LEU A 112 -6.71 9.89 -1.28
CA LEU A 112 -7.28 8.99 -0.28
C LEU A 112 -6.42 8.83 1.00
N PRO A 113 -5.09 8.66 0.93
CA PRO A 113 -4.25 8.52 2.12
C PRO A 113 -4.28 9.75 3.04
N GLU A 114 -4.40 10.94 2.45
CA GLU A 114 -4.50 12.19 3.20
C GLU A 114 -5.92 12.36 3.76
N LEU A 115 -6.93 12.13 2.93
CA LEU A 115 -8.33 12.34 3.32
C LEU A 115 -8.76 11.43 4.47
N VAL A 116 -8.39 10.14 4.45
CA VAL A 116 -8.68 9.25 5.58
C VAL A 116 -8.00 9.71 6.86
N SER A 117 -6.82 10.33 6.76
CA SER A 117 -6.10 10.88 7.93
C SER A 117 -6.79 12.11 8.53
N ARG A 118 -7.66 12.78 7.79
CA ARG A 118 -8.47 13.91 8.28
C ARG A 118 -9.70 13.46 9.06
N GLU A 119 -10.12 12.20 8.90
CA GLU A 119 -11.26 11.63 9.62
C GLU A 119 -10.92 11.28 11.09
N GLY A 120 -9.64 11.24 11.46
CA GLY A 120 -9.19 10.97 12.82
C GLY A 120 -7.90 10.20 12.95
N LEU A 121 -7.69 9.58 14.12
CA LEU A 121 -6.53 8.73 14.36
C LEU A 121 -6.58 7.50 13.43
N THR A 122 -5.67 7.46 12.49
CA THR A 122 -5.71 6.49 11.39
C THR A 122 -4.65 5.41 11.57
N HIS A 123 -5.11 4.15 11.52
CA HIS A 123 -4.29 2.97 11.35
C HIS A 123 -4.11 2.68 9.87
N LYS A 124 -2.90 2.31 9.45
CA LYS A 124 -2.56 2.08 8.04
C LYS A 124 -1.76 0.79 7.92
N LEU A 125 -2.33 -0.19 7.23
CA LEU A 125 -1.64 -1.41 6.85
C LEU A 125 -1.37 -1.39 5.36
N ASP A 126 -0.18 -1.83 4.99
CA ASP A 126 0.27 -2.03 3.63
C ASP A 126 0.53 -3.51 3.46
N ILE A 127 -0.35 -4.21 2.75
CA ILE A 127 -0.32 -5.66 2.62
C ILE A 127 -0.39 -6.07 1.15
N ALA A 128 0.04 -7.28 0.85
CA ALA A 128 -0.32 -7.88 -0.43
C ALA A 128 -0.74 -9.34 -0.25
N VAL A 129 -1.73 -9.73 -1.04
CA VAL A 129 -2.16 -11.12 -1.23
C VAL A 129 -2.13 -11.44 -2.73
N THR A 130 -2.25 -12.70 -3.10
CA THR A 130 -2.37 -13.02 -4.53
C THR A 130 -3.62 -12.35 -5.11
N PRO A 131 -3.60 -11.90 -6.37
CA PRO A 131 -4.77 -11.28 -7.00
C PRO A 131 -6.05 -12.13 -6.87
N ALA A 132 -5.93 -13.46 -6.92
CA ALA A 132 -7.05 -14.37 -6.73
C ALA A 132 -7.63 -14.38 -5.31
N ALA A 133 -6.88 -13.93 -4.30
CA ALA A 133 -7.32 -13.88 -2.91
C ALA A 133 -7.89 -12.50 -2.50
N LEU A 134 -7.87 -11.49 -3.38
CA LEU A 134 -8.27 -10.12 -3.05
C LEU A 134 -9.73 -10.03 -2.58
N ASP A 135 -10.68 -10.70 -3.26
CA ASP A 135 -12.09 -10.68 -2.85
C ASP A 135 -12.27 -11.31 -1.46
N THR A 136 -11.63 -12.47 -1.22
CA THR A 136 -11.68 -13.16 0.08
C THR A 136 -11.05 -12.29 1.18
N PHE A 137 -9.92 -11.67 0.89
CA PHE A 137 -9.27 -10.76 1.84
C PHE A 137 -10.17 -9.58 2.18
N ALA A 138 -10.70 -8.89 1.16
CA ALA A 138 -11.53 -7.70 1.35
C ALA A 138 -12.81 -8.01 2.14
N GLU A 139 -13.49 -9.11 1.82
CA GLU A 139 -14.70 -9.55 2.55
C GLU A 139 -14.40 -9.79 4.03
N ARG A 140 -13.38 -10.58 4.34
CA ARG A 140 -12.97 -10.89 5.73
C ARG A 140 -12.47 -9.64 6.46
N ALA A 141 -11.66 -8.79 5.81
CA ALA A 141 -11.18 -7.55 6.38
C ALA A 141 -12.32 -6.58 6.72
N HIS A 142 -13.28 -6.43 5.81
CA HIS A 142 -14.48 -5.64 6.09
C HIS A 142 -15.33 -6.23 7.23
N ALA A 143 -15.39 -7.56 7.39
CA ALA A 143 -16.08 -8.18 8.52
C ALA A 143 -15.39 -7.85 9.85
N ILE A 144 -14.06 -7.97 9.92
CA ILE A 144 -13.26 -7.59 11.10
C ILE A 144 -13.52 -6.12 11.45
N LEU A 145 -13.39 -5.21 10.47
CA LEU A 145 -13.55 -3.78 10.68
C LEU A 145 -15.00 -3.37 11.05
N ARG A 146 -16.02 -4.10 10.58
CA ARG A 146 -17.44 -3.85 10.97
C ARG A 146 -17.74 -4.26 12.40
N ASN A 147 -17.11 -5.32 12.89
CA ASN A 147 -17.34 -5.86 14.24
C ASN A 147 -16.56 -5.10 15.32
N SER A 148 -15.84 -4.06 14.95
CA SER A 148 -15.04 -3.22 15.83
C SER A 148 -15.61 -1.81 15.93
N ALA A 149 -15.13 -1.01 16.88
CA ALA A 149 -15.55 0.40 17.06
C ALA A 149 -14.92 1.35 16.01
N VAL A 150 -14.64 0.85 14.82
CA VAL A 150 -14.05 1.60 13.69
C VAL A 150 -15.11 2.52 13.06
N THR A 151 -14.77 3.79 12.90
CA THR A 151 -15.68 4.81 12.35
C THR A 151 -15.50 5.07 10.85
N CYS A 152 -14.29 4.83 10.33
CA CYS A 152 -13.95 4.98 8.92
C CYS A 152 -13.13 3.75 8.51
N ARG A 153 -13.41 3.19 7.35
CA ARG A 153 -12.67 2.05 6.80
C ARG A 153 -12.56 2.18 5.30
N LEU A 154 -11.36 2.02 4.78
CA LEU A 154 -11.04 2.20 3.38
C LEU A 154 -10.01 1.16 2.95
N LEU A 155 -10.32 0.43 1.88
CA LEU A 155 -9.39 -0.42 1.14
C LEU A 155 -9.14 0.22 -0.23
N PHE A 156 -7.87 0.41 -0.57
CA PHE A 156 -7.45 0.92 -1.86
C PHE A 156 -6.04 0.40 -2.20
N GLY A 157 -5.67 0.35 -3.46
CA GLY A 157 -4.31 -0.10 -3.80
C GLY A 157 -4.12 -0.49 -5.26
N HIS A 158 -3.05 -1.25 -5.49
CA HIS A 158 -2.56 -1.67 -6.80
C HIS A 158 -3.14 -3.03 -7.16
N LEU A 159 -4.11 -3.03 -8.08
CA LEU A 159 -4.91 -4.21 -8.39
C LEU A 159 -4.08 -5.41 -8.84
N LEU A 160 -3.11 -5.19 -9.75
CA LEU A 160 -2.40 -6.27 -10.41
C LEU A 160 -1.33 -6.91 -9.54
N ASP A 161 -0.81 -6.16 -8.56
CA ASP A 161 0.20 -6.64 -7.61
C ASP A 161 -0.44 -7.30 -6.38
N GLY A 162 -1.78 -7.21 -6.27
CA GLY A 162 -2.50 -7.68 -5.10
C GLY A 162 -2.20 -6.86 -3.84
N ASN A 163 -1.58 -5.67 -4.01
CA ASN A 163 -1.26 -4.78 -2.91
C ASN A 163 -2.48 -3.94 -2.52
N LEU A 164 -2.85 -4.01 -1.26
CA LEU A 164 -3.92 -3.19 -0.68
C LEU A 164 -3.41 -2.41 0.53
N HIS A 165 -3.75 -1.15 0.56
CA HIS A 165 -3.65 -0.29 1.73
C HIS A 165 -4.97 -0.37 2.49
N VAL A 166 -4.93 -0.95 3.69
CA VAL A 166 -6.08 -0.99 4.60
C VAL A 166 -5.93 0.18 5.56
N SER A 167 -6.83 1.14 5.45
CA SER A 167 -6.86 2.31 6.33
C SER A 167 -8.14 2.35 7.13
N PHE A 168 -8.04 2.55 8.45
CA PHE A 168 -9.23 2.69 9.30
C PHE A 168 -8.97 3.69 10.42
N VAL A 169 -10.05 4.33 10.86
CA VAL A 169 -10.03 5.25 12.01
C VAL A 169 -10.58 4.50 13.21
N GLY A 170 -9.71 4.25 14.17
CA GLY A 170 -10.05 3.53 15.38
C GLY A 170 -10.29 4.44 16.59
N PRO A 171 -10.88 3.90 17.66
CA PRO A 171 -11.18 4.67 18.86
C PRO A 171 -9.94 5.08 19.65
N THR A 172 -8.86 4.27 19.60
CA THR A 172 -7.59 4.58 20.28
C THR A 172 -6.39 4.01 19.53
N ALA A 173 -5.19 4.56 19.79
CA ALA A 173 -3.93 3.98 19.31
C ALA A 173 -3.66 2.57 19.89
N ALA A 174 -4.38 2.17 20.93
CA ALA A 174 -4.20 0.90 21.64
C ALA A 174 -4.91 -0.29 20.98
N ASP A 175 -5.71 -0.08 19.91
CA ASP A 175 -6.39 -1.18 19.22
C ASP A 175 -5.46 -1.98 18.27
N ALA A 176 -4.30 -2.36 18.79
CA ALA A 176 -3.40 -3.31 18.15
C ALA A 176 -4.09 -4.67 17.85
N ALA A 177 -5.21 -4.97 18.52
CA ALA A 177 -5.97 -6.20 18.30
C ALA A 177 -6.52 -6.30 16.86
N ILE A 178 -7.10 -5.19 16.33
CA ILE A 178 -7.63 -5.15 14.96
C ILE A 178 -6.51 -5.31 13.94
N GLU A 179 -5.38 -4.59 14.14
CA GLU A 179 -4.21 -4.75 13.27
C GLU A 179 -3.68 -6.17 13.29
N THR A 180 -3.58 -6.77 14.48
CA THR A 180 -3.11 -8.15 14.67
C THR A 180 -4.02 -9.14 13.93
N GLU A 181 -5.34 -8.97 14.02
CA GLU A 181 -6.31 -9.84 13.36
C GLU A 181 -6.23 -9.70 11.82
N LEU A 182 -6.07 -8.46 11.31
CA LEU A 182 -5.88 -8.22 9.88
C LEU A 182 -4.55 -8.80 9.38
N LEU A 183 -3.45 -8.69 10.14
CA LEU A 183 -2.16 -9.27 9.77
C LEU A 183 -2.20 -10.80 9.80
N ALA A 184 -2.93 -11.40 10.76
CA ALA A 184 -3.16 -12.85 10.81
C ALA A 184 -3.97 -13.31 9.57
N LEU A 185 -4.99 -12.55 9.17
CA LEU A 185 -5.74 -12.83 7.94
C LEU A 185 -4.84 -12.81 6.69
N VAL A 186 -3.90 -11.86 6.61
CA VAL A 186 -2.92 -11.82 5.51
C VAL A 186 -2.05 -13.08 5.51
N ALA A 187 -1.57 -13.51 6.67
CA ALA A 187 -0.76 -14.72 6.81
C ALA A 187 -1.55 -15.99 6.42
N ASP A 188 -2.82 -16.12 6.83
CA ASP A 188 -3.72 -17.21 6.42
C ASP A 188 -3.82 -17.33 4.89
N LEU A 189 -3.88 -16.20 4.21
CA LEU A 189 -3.95 -16.11 2.75
C LEU A 189 -2.57 -16.19 2.07
N LYS A 190 -1.51 -16.51 2.84
CA LYS A 190 -0.11 -16.62 2.37
C LYS A 190 0.39 -15.32 1.71
N GLY A 191 -0.10 -14.19 2.20
CA GLY A 191 0.29 -12.86 1.77
C GLY A 191 1.53 -12.32 2.46
N THR A 192 1.82 -11.05 2.22
CA THR A 192 2.87 -10.29 2.92
C THR A 192 2.26 -9.17 3.74
N ILE A 193 2.75 -9.00 4.96
CA ILE A 193 2.32 -7.95 5.90
C ILE A 193 2.92 -6.57 5.59
N SER A 194 3.81 -6.50 4.61
CA SER A 194 4.37 -5.24 4.11
C SER A 194 4.73 -5.42 2.65
N ALA A 195 3.98 -4.77 1.77
CA ALA A 195 4.19 -4.84 0.33
C ALA A 195 5.26 -3.83 -0.13
N GLU A 196 5.11 -2.55 0.25
CA GLU A 196 5.96 -1.45 -0.23
C GLU A 196 6.67 -0.70 0.91
N HIS A 197 6.01 -0.55 2.08
CA HIS A 197 6.47 0.36 3.13
C HIS A 197 7.59 -0.20 4.00
N GLY A 198 7.80 -1.50 3.97
CA GLY A 198 8.74 -2.19 4.86
C GLY A 198 8.12 -2.55 6.22
N ILE A 199 8.84 -3.34 7.00
CA ILE A 199 8.41 -3.81 8.32
C ILE A 199 8.53 -2.71 9.36
N GLY A 200 9.60 -1.90 9.30
CA GLY A 200 9.91 -0.88 10.29
C GLY A 200 9.97 -1.46 11.71
N THR A 201 9.71 -0.62 12.68
CA THR A 201 9.64 -1.03 14.11
C THR A 201 8.23 -1.47 14.52
N GLN A 202 7.20 -1.10 13.76
CA GLN A 202 5.80 -1.36 14.13
C GLN A 202 5.37 -2.80 13.83
N LYS A 203 5.84 -3.40 12.73
CA LYS A 203 5.41 -4.73 12.28
C LYS A 203 6.39 -5.85 12.66
N VAL A 204 7.47 -5.54 13.37
CA VAL A 204 8.49 -6.53 13.77
C VAL A 204 7.87 -7.68 14.57
N GLN A 205 6.97 -7.38 15.47
CA GLN A 205 6.29 -8.39 16.30
C GLN A 205 5.40 -9.34 15.48
N ALA A 206 4.91 -8.88 14.31
CA ALA A 206 4.10 -9.70 13.42
C ALA A 206 4.92 -10.45 12.35
N LEU A 207 6.25 -10.27 12.30
CA LEU A 207 7.10 -10.85 11.26
C LEU A 207 7.07 -12.39 11.27
N HIS A 208 6.93 -12.99 12.45
CA HIS A 208 6.81 -14.43 12.65
C HIS A 208 5.58 -15.06 11.99
N LEU A 209 4.54 -14.25 11.67
CA LEU A 209 3.35 -14.74 10.97
C LEU A 209 3.63 -15.10 9.50
N VAL A 210 4.62 -14.45 8.89
CA VAL A 210 4.91 -14.56 7.45
C VAL A 210 6.37 -15.01 7.16
N ARG A 211 7.21 -15.17 8.18
CA ARG A 211 8.60 -15.62 8.07
C ARG A 211 8.90 -16.70 9.09
N SER A 212 9.61 -17.71 8.65
CA SER A 212 10.07 -18.78 9.54
C SER A 212 11.16 -18.28 10.50
N ALA A 213 11.34 -18.99 11.61
CA ALA A 213 12.41 -18.69 12.57
C ALA A 213 13.80 -18.69 11.90
N LEU A 214 14.02 -19.59 10.91
CA LEU A 214 15.29 -19.66 10.17
C LEU A 214 15.51 -18.41 9.31
N GLU A 215 14.48 -17.93 8.60
CA GLU A 215 14.59 -16.70 7.81
C GLU A 215 14.89 -15.50 8.71
N ILE A 216 14.21 -15.38 9.85
CA ILE A 216 14.44 -14.30 10.82
C ILE A 216 15.87 -14.39 11.38
N ALA A 217 16.35 -15.58 11.73
CA ALA A 217 17.72 -15.79 12.21
C ALA A 217 18.74 -15.39 11.13
N THR A 218 18.48 -15.74 9.87
CA THR A 218 19.33 -15.37 8.73
C THR A 218 19.38 -13.85 8.53
N MET A 219 18.22 -13.16 8.61
CA MET A 219 18.17 -11.70 8.54
C MET A 219 19.00 -11.03 9.65
N ARG A 220 18.93 -11.56 10.88
CA ARG A 220 19.78 -11.11 12.01
C ARG A 220 21.26 -11.31 11.73
N ALA A 221 21.65 -12.47 11.25
CA ALA A 221 23.04 -12.78 10.93
C ALA A 221 23.60 -11.83 9.84
N ILE A 222 22.83 -11.55 8.80
CA ILE A 222 23.19 -10.59 7.75
C ILE A 222 23.36 -9.18 8.34
N LYS A 223 22.42 -8.73 9.14
CA LYS A 223 22.51 -7.43 9.83
C LYS A 223 23.78 -7.33 10.68
N SER A 224 24.05 -8.32 11.54
CA SER A 224 25.22 -8.33 12.40
C SER A 224 26.55 -8.36 11.63
N ALA A 225 26.57 -9.05 10.46
CA ALA A 225 27.76 -9.10 9.62
C ALA A 225 28.05 -7.76 8.91
N LEU A 226 27.00 -7.03 8.49
CA LEU A 226 27.14 -5.78 7.76
C LEU A 226 27.26 -4.54 8.66
N ASP A 227 26.68 -4.60 9.85
CA ASP A 227 26.67 -3.50 10.82
C ASP A 227 27.03 -3.98 12.24
N PRO A 228 28.27 -4.50 12.44
CA PRO A 228 28.69 -5.07 13.71
C PRO A 228 28.78 -4.05 14.86
N LEU A 229 28.79 -2.76 14.55
CA LEU A 229 28.83 -1.67 15.52
C LEU A 229 27.44 -1.01 15.75
N GLU A 230 26.40 -1.55 15.10
CA GLU A 230 25.01 -1.04 15.20
C GLU A 230 24.91 0.47 14.91
N CYS A 231 25.64 0.95 13.91
CA CYS A 231 25.65 2.36 13.50
C CYS A 231 24.43 2.72 12.61
N LEU A 232 23.83 1.73 11.97
CA LEU A 232 22.67 1.88 11.07
C LEU A 232 21.35 1.75 11.84
N GLN A 233 20.23 1.89 11.11
CA GLN A 233 18.90 1.72 11.69
C GLN A 233 18.75 0.36 12.35
N ARG A 234 18.24 0.32 13.58
CA ARG A 234 17.95 -0.92 14.30
C ARG A 234 16.73 -1.61 13.72
N MET A 235 16.72 -2.93 13.75
CA MET A 235 15.62 -3.74 13.21
C MET A 235 14.46 -3.94 14.21
N GLY A 236 14.55 -3.38 15.41
CA GLY A 236 13.45 -3.37 16.39
C GLY A 236 13.19 -4.73 17.11
N TRP A 237 13.87 -5.82 16.75
CA TRP A 237 13.73 -7.12 17.41
C TRP A 237 14.77 -7.39 18.51
N GLU A 238 15.51 -6.35 18.90
CA GLU A 238 16.60 -6.43 19.88
C GLU A 238 16.12 -6.28 21.33
N GLY A 239 14.81 -6.16 21.55
CA GLY A 239 14.25 -5.76 22.85
C GLY A 239 13.97 -6.88 23.87
N GLU A 240 14.08 -8.16 23.54
CA GLU A 240 13.67 -9.23 24.46
C GLU A 240 14.82 -10.01 25.12
N ALA A 241 16.05 -9.93 24.59
CA ALA A 241 17.18 -10.67 25.14
C ALA A 241 18.01 -9.92 26.19
N GLU A 242 17.84 -8.60 26.37
CA GLU A 242 18.68 -7.79 27.27
C GLU A 242 18.01 -7.36 28.58
N LYS A 243 16.79 -7.84 28.88
CA LYS A 243 16.17 -7.53 30.19
C LYS A 243 16.65 -8.38 31.36
N GLU A 244 17.49 -9.36 31.10
CA GLU A 244 18.00 -10.26 32.16
C GLU A 244 19.51 -10.15 32.50
N GLY A 245 20.20 -9.12 32.09
CA GLY A 245 21.62 -9.05 32.43
C GLY A 245 22.26 -7.68 32.23
N GLY A 246 22.37 -6.92 33.29
CA GLY A 246 23.44 -5.92 33.36
C GLY A 246 23.04 -4.49 33.59
N GLU A 247 22.95 -4.11 34.83
CA GLU A 247 23.22 -2.74 35.29
C GLU A 247 24.55 -2.22 34.76
N GLY A 248 24.55 -1.05 34.17
CA GLY A 248 25.74 -0.22 34.13
C GLY A 248 26.36 0.04 32.77
N LYS A 249 25.89 1.08 32.10
CA LYS A 249 26.73 2.19 31.60
C LYS A 249 25.90 3.30 31.00
N ARG A 250 25.72 4.36 31.78
CA ARG A 250 25.22 5.66 31.29
C ARG A 250 26.18 6.17 30.22
N ARG A 251 25.69 6.40 29.01
CA ARG A 251 26.33 7.28 28.04
C ARG A 251 25.53 8.55 27.87
N SER A 252 26.26 9.63 27.98
CA SER A 252 25.89 11.03 28.01
C SER A 252 25.02 11.43 26.82
N ARG A 253 23.99 12.20 27.17
CA ARG A 253 23.17 12.99 26.26
C ARG A 253 24.01 13.97 25.45
N LEU A 254 23.92 13.91 24.13
CA LEU A 254 24.10 15.08 23.31
C LEU A 254 22.72 15.67 23.01
N HIS A 255 22.49 16.85 23.59
CA HIS A 255 21.32 17.68 23.33
C HIS A 255 21.50 18.47 22.06
N GLY A 256 20.47 18.53 21.24
CA GLY A 256 20.12 19.69 20.46
C GLY A 256 20.55 19.72 19.00
N VAL A 257 19.73 19.17 18.09
CA VAL A 257 19.56 19.77 16.77
C VAL A 257 18.07 19.70 16.41
N GLY A 258 17.52 20.85 16.04
CA GLY A 258 16.10 21.08 15.86
C GLY A 258 15.46 20.19 14.80
N LYS A 259 14.25 19.76 15.09
CA LYS A 259 13.34 19.08 14.17
C LYS A 259 12.97 20.02 13.00
N ARG A 260 13.70 19.99 11.91
CA ARG A 260 13.17 20.39 10.61
C ARG A 260 12.40 19.21 10.05
N ARG A 261 11.11 19.39 9.82
CA ARG A 261 10.29 18.44 9.03
C ARG A 261 10.93 18.34 7.65
N LEU A 262 11.65 17.27 7.41
CA LEU A 262 11.98 16.84 6.06
C LEU A 262 10.69 16.27 5.45
N VAL A 263 10.08 17.04 4.57
CA VAL A 263 9.09 16.54 3.63
C VAL A 263 9.81 15.48 2.81
N SER A 264 9.36 14.24 2.92
CA SER A 264 9.96 13.10 2.24
C SER A 264 9.96 13.34 0.72
N PRO A 265 11.13 13.31 0.04
CA PRO A 265 11.19 13.43 -1.42
C PRO A 265 10.68 12.19 -2.16
N TRP A 266 10.21 11.18 -1.45
CA TRP A 266 9.88 9.85 -1.98
C TRP A 266 8.47 9.72 -2.55
N ALA A 267 7.62 10.72 -2.41
CA ALA A 267 6.26 10.73 -2.95
C ALA A 267 6.18 10.65 -4.50
N TRP A 268 7.31 10.76 -5.18
CA TRP A 268 7.37 10.76 -6.65
C TRP A 268 7.90 9.47 -7.28
N LEU A 269 8.50 8.58 -6.51
CA LEU A 269 9.11 7.33 -7.02
C LEU A 269 8.16 6.13 -7.03
N SER A 270 7.04 6.17 -6.31
CA SER A 270 6.02 5.10 -6.32
C SER A 270 5.18 5.04 -7.62
N LYS A 271 5.35 5.99 -8.52
CA LYS A 271 4.55 6.11 -9.76
C LYS A 271 5.04 5.29 -10.95
N SER A 272 6.00 4.40 -10.79
CA SER A 272 6.57 3.65 -11.91
C SER A 272 7.05 2.27 -11.52
N ILE A 273 6.20 1.45 -10.92
CA ILE A 273 6.40 0.01 -10.96
C ILE A 273 5.97 -0.44 -12.35
N ILE A 274 6.93 -0.68 -13.21
CA ILE A 274 6.71 -1.11 -14.57
C ILE A 274 6.32 -2.58 -14.52
N TYR A 275 5.07 -2.85 -14.86
CA TYR A 275 4.59 -4.21 -15.05
C TYR A 275 5.28 -4.83 -16.26
N SER A 276 6.04 -5.91 -16.05
CA SER A 276 6.51 -6.75 -17.14
C SER A 276 5.37 -7.71 -17.54
N PRO A 277 4.99 -7.81 -18.83
CA PRO A 277 3.93 -8.72 -19.28
C PRO A 277 4.19 -10.20 -18.95
N SER A 278 5.42 -10.54 -18.54
CA SER A 278 5.82 -11.91 -18.17
C SER A 278 5.33 -12.36 -16.78
N CYS A 279 4.68 -11.50 -16.01
CA CYS A 279 4.17 -11.82 -14.66
C CYS A 279 2.67 -12.17 -14.62
N LEU A 280 1.97 -12.21 -15.73
CA LEU A 280 0.62 -12.77 -15.78
C LEU A 280 0.72 -14.29 -15.82
N PRO A 281 0.22 -15.04 -14.83
CA PRO A 281 0.08 -16.48 -14.96
C PRO A 281 -0.87 -16.81 -16.09
N PRO A 282 -0.69 -17.98 -16.76
CA PRO A 282 -1.49 -18.42 -17.89
C PRO A 282 -2.99 -18.54 -17.57
#